data_9f44a0d73f086c0308755f5e9fe65226
#
_entry.id   9f44a0d73f086c0308755f5e9fe65226
#
_cell.length_a   1.000
_cell.length_b   1.000
_cell.length_c   1.000
_cell.angle_alpha   90.00
_cell.angle_beta   90.00
_cell.angle_gamma   90.00
#
_symmetry.space_group_name_H-M   'P 1'
#
loop_
_entity.id
_entity.type
_entity.pdbx_description
1 polymer ?
#
loop_
_entity_poly.entity_id
_entity_poly.type
_entity_poly.pdbx_seq_one_letter_code
_entity_poly.pdbx_strand_id
1 'polypeptide(L)'
;MDKELDFTIVTPSYNYSQYIREMFDSVAAQEGVTLEHLVYDAGSTDGTIDILKEYDHIELVVEKDKGMSDAINKGFKKAKGKWVMWLNTDDRLQPGALAEVKKFAENHIESDVIYGAWNFIDSSGKHLRRMTVFPIQKMMLSQMCYIASTATFYRRKTVMEEGHLLNIRFKYVMDGEFYNRLIRAGKKFVCLPKILADFRMHGENLSLKHLRAKNIDEDLDAQLQFAESRAIRRAYGLKWTNNEQLNSALDCLFHFAFRLIKGVLKIVYRSDE
;
A
#
# COMPACT_ATOMS: atom_id res chain seq x y z
N MET A 1 -31.40 8.44 8.11
CA MET A 1 -30.21 8.63 7.26
C MET A 1 -29.11 7.82 7.89
N ASP A 2 -28.65 6.78 7.20
CA ASP A 2 -27.52 5.99 7.69
C ASP A 2 -26.31 6.91 7.82
N LYS A 3 -25.68 6.90 8.98
CA LYS A 3 -24.49 7.72 9.24
C LYS A 3 -23.39 7.25 8.30
N GLU A 4 -22.91 8.13 7.43
CA GLU A 4 -21.81 7.81 6.53
C GLU A 4 -20.59 7.38 7.32
N LEU A 5 -19.99 6.23 6.96
CA LEU A 5 -18.81 5.71 7.64
C LEU A 5 -17.57 6.56 7.29
N ASP A 6 -16.65 6.70 8.24
CA ASP A 6 -15.40 7.41 8.01
C ASP A 6 -14.46 6.56 7.13
N PHE A 7 -14.34 5.25 7.42
CA PHE A 7 -13.41 4.37 6.74
C PHE A 7 -14.02 3.05 6.30
N THR A 8 -13.48 2.52 5.21
CA THR A 8 -13.53 1.10 4.85
C THR A 8 -12.12 0.56 4.80
N ILE A 9 -11.85 -0.47 5.59
CA ILE A 9 -10.60 -1.25 5.51
C ILE A 9 -10.89 -2.48 4.66
N VAL A 10 -10.05 -2.75 3.66
CA VAL A 10 -10.14 -3.97 2.83
C VAL A 10 -8.94 -4.84 3.11
N THR A 11 -9.16 -6.09 3.51
CA THR A 11 -8.08 -7.06 3.73
C THR A 11 -8.18 -8.21 2.73
N PRO A 12 -7.24 -8.31 1.78
CA PRO A 12 -7.08 -9.52 0.99
C PRO A 12 -6.41 -10.61 1.84
N SER A 13 -6.94 -11.83 1.82
CA SER A 13 -6.46 -12.94 2.66
C SER A 13 -6.30 -14.22 1.83
N TYR A 14 -5.19 -14.93 2.05
CA TYR A 14 -4.98 -16.28 1.53
C TYR A 14 -3.84 -17.00 2.27
N ASN A 15 -4.18 -18.04 3.05
CA ASN A 15 -3.23 -18.87 3.80
C ASN A 15 -2.25 -18.04 4.65
N TYR A 16 -2.77 -17.27 5.59
CA TYR A 16 -1.97 -16.32 6.38
C TYR A 16 -2.39 -16.27 7.86
N SER A 17 -2.56 -17.45 8.46
CA SER A 17 -3.03 -17.58 9.86
C SER A 17 -2.07 -16.98 10.90
N GLN A 18 -0.79 -16.85 10.58
CA GLN A 18 0.28 -16.53 11.54
C GLN A 18 0.16 -15.12 12.15
N TYR A 19 -0.15 -14.08 11.35
CA TYR A 19 -0.14 -12.68 11.81
C TYR A 19 -1.52 -12.05 11.87
N ILE A 20 -2.52 -12.76 11.39
CA ILE A 20 -3.84 -12.22 11.12
C ILE A 20 -4.51 -11.63 12.37
N ARG A 21 -4.30 -12.23 13.55
CA ARG A 21 -4.85 -11.74 14.81
C ARG A 21 -4.33 -10.36 15.17
N GLU A 22 -3.01 -10.13 15.12
CA GLU A 22 -2.42 -8.82 15.40
C GLU A 22 -2.96 -7.73 14.47
N MET A 23 -3.17 -8.06 13.19
CA MET A 23 -3.73 -7.15 12.22
C MET A 23 -5.19 -6.78 12.59
N PHE A 24 -6.07 -7.77 12.84
CA PHE A 24 -7.47 -7.52 13.19
C PHE A 24 -7.61 -6.75 14.51
N ASP A 25 -6.84 -7.13 15.51
CA ASP A 25 -6.82 -6.43 16.81
C ASP A 25 -6.40 -4.97 16.63
N SER A 26 -5.45 -4.68 15.74
CA SER A 26 -5.03 -3.31 15.43
C SER A 26 -6.10 -2.47 14.76
N VAL A 27 -6.98 -3.08 13.97
CA VAL A 27 -8.14 -2.41 13.35
C VAL A 27 -9.27 -2.23 14.36
N ALA A 28 -9.58 -3.28 15.14
CA ALA A 28 -10.62 -3.24 16.18
C ALA A 28 -10.33 -2.20 17.26
N ALA A 29 -9.05 -1.95 17.56
CA ALA A 29 -8.60 -0.97 18.55
C ALA A 29 -8.62 0.49 18.07
N GLN A 30 -9.07 0.77 16.84
CA GLN A 30 -9.16 2.16 16.35
C GLN A 30 -10.36 2.88 16.96
N GLU A 31 -10.10 3.95 17.67
CA GLU A 31 -11.10 4.75 18.36
C GLU A 31 -11.39 6.08 17.65
N GLY A 32 -12.53 6.73 17.96
CA GLY A 32 -12.90 8.06 17.46
C GLY A 32 -13.34 8.09 16.00
N VAL A 33 -13.53 6.94 15.36
CA VAL A 33 -13.94 6.80 13.96
C VAL A 33 -15.05 5.77 13.81
N THR A 34 -15.79 5.87 12.69
CA THR A 34 -16.72 4.82 12.26
C THR A 34 -16.12 4.09 11.07
N LEU A 35 -16.05 2.77 11.14
CA LEU A 35 -15.44 1.97 10.07
C LEU A 35 -16.23 0.69 9.78
N GLU A 36 -16.03 0.15 8.60
CA GLU A 36 -16.31 -1.23 8.23
C GLU A 36 -15.02 -1.93 7.83
N HIS A 37 -14.92 -3.22 8.07
CA HIS A 37 -13.78 -4.04 7.70
C HIS A 37 -14.24 -5.19 6.79
N LEU A 38 -13.89 -5.09 5.51
CA LEU A 38 -14.23 -6.07 4.48
C LEU A 38 -13.04 -7.01 4.26
N VAL A 39 -13.26 -8.30 4.46
CA VAL A 39 -12.23 -9.33 4.30
C VAL A 39 -12.57 -10.23 3.14
N TYR A 40 -11.67 -10.32 2.16
CA TYR A 40 -11.79 -11.19 1.00
C TYR A 40 -10.76 -12.30 1.10
N ASP A 41 -11.22 -13.51 1.46
CA ASP A 41 -10.38 -14.70 1.56
C ASP A 41 -10.52 -15.57 0.32
N ALA A 42 -9.41 -15.90 -0.32
CA ALA A 42 -9.37 -16.67 -1.57
C ALA A 42 -9.60 -18.19 -1.41
N GLY A 43 -10.09 -18.62 -0.25
CA GLY A 43 -10.31 -20.03 0.10
C GLY A 43 -9.11 -20.62 0.83
N SER A 44 -8.70 -20.00 1.92
CA SER A 44 -7.61 -20.47 2.79
C SER A 44 -7.89 -21.85 3.38
N THR A 45 -6.84 -22.65 3.55
CA THR A 45 -6.90 -24.04 4.07
C THR A 45 -6.00 -24.27 5.29
N ASP A 46 -5.34 -23.23 5.79
CA ASP A 46 -4.36 -23.27 6.89
C ASP A 46 -4.93 -22.88 8.27
N GLY A 47 -6.27 -22.81 8.39
CA GLY A 47 -6.95 -22.35 9.60
C GLY A 47 -7.27 -20.85 9.62
N THR A 48 -6.83 -20.10 8.62
CA THR A 48 -7.13 -18.64 8.51
C THR A 48 -8.62 -18.35 8.61
N ILE A 49 -9.47 -19.07 7.85
CA ILE A 49 -10.93 -18.85 7.85
C ILE A 49 -11.55 -19.06 9.22
N ASP A 50 -11.06 -20.03 10.00
CA ASP A 50 -11.62 -20.29 11.33
C ASP A 50 -11.26 -19.17 12.30
N ILE A 51 -10.04 -18.61 12.19
CA ILE A 51 -9.66 -17.42 12.94
C ILE A 51 -10.54 -16.22 12.55
N LEU A 52 -10.78 -16.01 11.23
CA LEU A 52 -11.59 -14.91 10.74
C LEU A 52 -13.03 -14.92 11.29
N LYS A 53 -13.61 -16.09 11.49
CA LYS A 53 -14.97 -16.24 12.05
C LYS A 53 -15.07 -15.87 13.53
N GLU A 54 -13.97 -15.73 14.24
CA GLU A 54 -13.94 -15.27 15.64
C GLU A 54 -14.18 -13.77 15.79
N TYR A 55 -14.14 -13.01 14.69
CA TYR A 55 -14.25 -11.54 14.68
C TYR A 55 -15.61 -11.07 14.19
N ASP A 56 -16.47 -10.57 15.08
CA ASP A 56 -17.83 -10.11 14.77
C ASP A 56 -17.88 -8.78 13.99
N HIS A 57 -16.78 -8.01 14.00
CA HIS A 57 -16.72 -6.67 13.39
C HIS A 57 -16.30 -6.68 11.91
N ILE A 58 -16.09 -7.84 11.32
CA ILE A 58 -15.69 -7.98 9.90
C ILE A 58 -16.83 -8.48 9.03
N GLU A 59 -16.83 -8.07 7.77
CA GLU A 59 -17.62 -8.70 6.71
C GLU A 59 -16.72 -9.66 5.93
N LEU A 60 -16.83 -10.96 6.20
CA LEU A 60 -16.01 -11.99 5.56
C LEU A 60 -16.68 -12.51 4.29
N VAL A 61 -15.94 -12.45 3.18
CA VAL A 61 -16.30 -13.05 1.90
C VAL A 61 -15.26 -14.10 1.54
N VAL A 62 -15.67 -15.36 1.44
CA VAL A 62 -14.79 -16.47 1.03
C VAL A 62 -15.10 -16.81 -0.43
N GLU A 63 -14.24 -16.40 -1.35
CA GLU A 63 -14.38 -16.66 -2.76
C GLU A 63 -13.05 -16.61 -3.49
N LYS A 64 -12.87 -17.39 -4.55
CA LYS A 64 -11.67 -17.35 -5.38
C LYS A 64 -11.52 -16.00 -6.06
N ASP A 65 -10.29 -15.51 -6.12
CA ASP A 65 -9.89 -14.30 -6.82
C ASP A 65 -8.81 -14.55 -7.88
N LYS A 66 -8.47 -13.48 -8.61
CA LYS A 66 -7.39 -13.46 -9.62
C LYS A 66 -6.10 -12.87 -9.06
N GLY A 67 -5.92 -12.93 -7.74
CA GLY A 67 -4.81 -12.35 -7.00
C GLY A 67 -5.21 -11.13 -6.17
N MET A 68 -4.29 -10.67 -5.32
CA MET A 68 -4.48 -9.62 -4.32
C MET A 68 -5.19 -8.37 -4.87
N SER A 69 -4.80 -7.88 -6.05
CA SER A 69 -5.44 -6.70 -6.67
C SER A 69 -6.92 -6.91 -6.97
N ASP A 70 -7.34 -8.15 -7.32
CA ASP A 70 -8.75 -8.46 -7.57
C ASP A 70 -9.55 -8.47 -6.27
N ALA A 71 -9.03 -9.09 -5.21
CA ALA A 71 -9.64 -9.08 -3.88
C ALA A 71 -9.83 -7.64 -3.36
N ILE A 72 -8.79 -6.80 -3.45
CA ILE A 72 -8.86 -5.39 -3.05
C ILE A 72 -9.90 -4.64 -3.87
N ASN A 73 -9.93 -4.83 -5.20
CA ASN A 73 -10.89 -4.19 -6.07
C ASN A 73 -12.34 -4.57 -5.75
N LYS A 74 -12.58 -5.83 -5.37
CA LYS A 74 -13.92 -6.27 -4.92
C LYS A 74 -14.34 -5.54 -3.65
N GLY A 75 -13.42 -5.41 -2.69
CA GLY A 75 -13.65 -4.65 -1.47
C GLY A 75 -13.89 -3.16 -1.74
N PHE A 76 -13.05 -2.54 -2.57
CA PHE A 76 -13.23 -1.14 -2.96
C PHE A 76 -14.60 -0.88 -3.60
N LYS A 77 -15.09 -1.80 -4.44
CA LYS A 77 -16.42 -1.69 -5.06
C LYS A 77 -17.59 -1.78 -4.07
N LYS A 78 -17.39 -2.39 -2.91
CA LYS A 78 -18.43 -2.49 -1.85
C LYS A 78 -18.27 -1.43 -0.76
N ALA A 79 -17.17 -0.71 -0.74
CA ALA A 79 -16.83 0.25 0.30
C ALA A 79 -17.89 1.34 0.48
N LYS A 80 -18.22 1.63 1.75
CA LYS A 80 -19.18 2.67 2.18
C LYS A 80 -18.49 3.84 2.88
N GLY A 81 -17.27 3.65 3.38
CA GLY A 81 -16.49 4.69 4.07
C GLY A 81 -16.09 5.83 3.15
N LYS A 82 -15.97 7.04 3.69
CA LYS A 82 -15.45 8.21 2.96
C LYS A 82 -14.04 7.96 2.43
N TRP A 83 -13.24 7.28 3.23
CA TRP A 83 -11.88 6.87 2.93
C TRP A 83 -11.80 5.36 2.88
N VAL A 84 -11.04 4.85 1.93
CA VAL A 84 -10.77 3.43 1.79
C VAL A 84 -9.26 3.19 1.83
N MET A 85 -8.88 2.07 2.41
CA MET A 85 -7.50 1.57 2.36
C MET A 85 -7.52 0.05 2.21
N TRP A 86 -6.41 -0.54 1.81
CA TRP A 86 -6.21 -1.96 2.07
C TRP A 86 -5.09 -2.16 3.08
N LEU A 87 -5.29 -3.13 3.93
CA LEU A 87 -4.32 -3.57 4.93
C LEU A 87 -4.08 -5.06 4.74
N ASN A 88 -2.83 -5.43 4.51
CA ASN A 88 -2.46 -6.84 4.36
C ASN A 88 -2.52 -7.55 5.71
N THR A 89 -2.69 -8.88 5.67
CA THR A 89 -2.83 -9.73 6.87
C THR A 89 -1.58 -9.79 7.77
N ASP A 90 -0.44 -9.36 7.27
CA ASP A 90 0.86 -9.33 7.98
C ASP A 90 1.23 -7.97 8.59
N ASP A 91 0.51 -6.91 8.20
CA ASP A 91 0.74 -5.55 8.65
C ASP A 91 -0.21 -5.18 9.81
N ARG A 92 -0.02 -4.02 10.43
CA ARG A 92 -0.94 -3.51 11.45
C ARG A 92 -1.00 -1.98 11.48
N LEU A 93 -2.13 -1.43 11.90
CA LEU A 93 -2.29 0.00 12.14
C LEU A 93 -1.64 0.41 13.47
N GLN A 94 -1.16 1.65 13.53
CA GLN A 94 -0.77 2.26 14.79
C GLN A 94 -2.01 2.66 15.60
N PRO A 95 -1.93 2.66 16.94
CA PRO A 95 -3.01 3.19 17.78
C PRO A 95 -3.38 4.62 17.37
N GLY A 96 -4.68 4.89 17.17
CA GLY A 96 -5.19 6.20 16.81
C GLY A 96 -4.89 6.66 15.37
N ALA A 97 -4.31 5.81 14.52
CA ALA A 97 -3.95 6.16 13.15
C ALA A 97 -5.14 6.68 12.32
N LEU A 98 -6.29 6.03 12.43
CA LEU A 98 -7.48 6.45 11.68
C LEU A 98 -8.04 7.80 12.17
N ALA A 99 -7.98 8.08 13.47
CA ALA A 99 -8.39 9.36 14.02
C ALA A 99 -7.48 10.51 13.54
N GLU A 100 -6.16 10.27 13.45
CA GLU A 100 -5.20 11.23 12.89
C GLU A 100 -5.48 11.48 11.40
N VAL A 101 -5.75 10.44 10.61
CA VAL A 101 -6.10 10.59 9.19
C VAL A 101 -7.41 11.34 9.00
N LYS A 102 -8.44 11.04 9.81
CA LYS A 102 -9.74 11.75 9.77
C LYS A 102 -9.56 13.23 10.03
N LYS A 103 -8.86 13.59 11.13
CA LYS A 103 -8.59 14.97 11.49
C LYS A 103 -7.79 15.70 10.39
N PHE A 104 -6.81 15.03 9.81
CA PHE A 104 -6.00 15.59 8.73
C PHE A 104 -6.82 15.83 7.46
N ALA A 105 -7.70 14.88 7.11
CA ALA A 105 -8.58 14.95 5.96
C ALA A 105 -9.58 16.12 6.01
N GLU A 106 -10.03 16.50 7.21
CA GLU A 106 -10.92 17.66 7.43
C GLU A 106 -10.27 18.99 7.01
N ASN A 107 -8.94 19.08 7.17
CA ASN A 107 -8.15 20.25 6.75
C ASN A 107 -7.64 20.15 5.30
N HIS A 108 -7.84 19.02 4.64
CA HIS A 108 -7.36 18.73 3.28
C HIS A 108 -8.51 18.18 2.42
N ILE A 109 -9.63 18.91 2.36
CA ILE A 109 -10.87 18.48 1.69
C ILE A 109 -10.70 18.15 0.21
N GLU A 110 -9.70 18.74 -0.44
CA GLU A 110 -9.36 18.55 -1.85
C GLU A 110 -8.47 17.31 -2.11
N SER A 111 -8.04 16.60 -1.05
CA SER A 111 -7.15 15.45 -1.23
C SER A 111 -7.89 14.25 -1.77
N ASP A 112 -7.28 13.57 -2.74
CA ASP A 112 -7.74 12.28 -3.25
C ASP A 112 -7.04 11.11 -2.54
N VAL A 113 -5.78 11.32 -2.12
CA VAL A 113 -4.95 10.32 -1.45
C VAL A 113 -4.20 10.97 -0.28
N ILE A 114 -4.31 10.36 0.90
CA ILE A 114 -3.52 10.69 2.09
C ILE A 114 -2.57 9.53 2.36
N TYR A 115 -1.30 9.82 2.58
CA TYR A 115 -0.31 8.80 2.93
C TYR A 115 0.57 9.27 4.08
N GLY A 116 0.98 8.33 4.92
CA GLY A 116 1.78 8.63 6.11
C GLY A 116 3.06 7.82 6.22
N ALA A 117 3.80 8.08 7.30
CA ALA A 117 4.97 7.31 7.68
C ALA A 117 4.58 5.92 8.20
N TRP A 118 5.53 5.01 8.19
CA TRP A 118 5.36 3.67 8.75
C TRP A 118 6.65 3.18 9.39
N ASN A 119 6.52 2.17 10.25
CA ASN A 119 7.66 1.42 10.74
C ASN A 119 7.85 0.14 9.94
N PHE A 120 9.08 -0.33 9.84
CA PHE A 120 9.36 -1.73 9.59
C PHE A 120 9.46 -2.46 10.92
N ILE A 121 8.77 -3.59 11.04
CA ILE A 121 8.85 -4.52 12.17
C ILE A 121 9.32 -5.89 11.66
N ASP A 122 9.91 -6.69 12.52
CA ASP A 122 10.29 -8.08 12.19
C ASP A 122 9.10 -9.04 12.34
N SER A 123 9.35 -10.33 12.11
CA SER A 123 8.33 -11.39 12.25
C SER A 123 7.76 -11.51 13.66
N SER A 124 8.45 -11.04 14.69
CA SER A 124 7.98 -11.03 16.09
C SER A 124 7.22 -9.74 16.45
N GLY A 125 7.11 -8.77 15.52
CA GLY A 125 6.51 -7.46 15.77
C GLY A 125 7.47 -6.44 16.40
N LYS A 126 8.77 -6.77 16.54
CA LYS A 126 9.78 -5.86 17.07
C LYS A 126 10.14 -4.79 16.04
N HIS A 127 10.20 -3.54 16.50
CA HIS A 127 10.58 -2.41 15.66
C HIS A 127 12.00 -2.56 15.09
N LEU A 128 12.15 -2.38 13.79
CA LEU A 128 13.42 -2.40 13.07
C LEU A 128 13.88 -0.99 12.69
N ARG A 129 13.02 -0.24 12.02
CA ARG A 129 13.32 1.13 11.59
C ARG A 129 12.06 1.89 11.20
N ARG A 130 12.07 3.21 11.37
CA ARG A 130 11.05 4.13 10.88
C ARG A 130 11.32 4.50 9.42
N MET A 131 10.26 4.62 8.64
CA MET A 131 10.27 5.20 7.30
C MET A 131 9.58 6.56 7.32
N THR A 132 10.37 7.61 7.13
CA THR A 132 9.88 8.98 7.00
C THR A 132 9.30 9.19 5.60
N VAL A 133 8.19 9.92 5.54
CA VAL A 133 7.56 10.36 4.29
C VAL A 133 7.82 11.85 4.05
N PHE A 134 7.68 12.25 2.80
CA PHE A 134 7.82 13.64 2.34
C PHE A 134 6.85 13.85 1.14
N PRO A 135 6.51 15.10 0.80
CA PRO A 135 5.61 15.38 -0.30
C PRO A 135 6.03 14.72 -1.60
N ILE A 136 5.04 14.28 -2.40
CA ILE A 136 5.28 13.52 -3.63
C ILE A 136 6.17 14.29 -4.61
N GLN A 137 7.20 13.59 -5.06
CA GLN A 137 8.02 13.94 -6.21
C GLN A 137 7.67 13.01 -7.37
N LYS A 138 6.84 13.49 -8.31
CA LYS A 138 6.28 12.68 -9.40
C LYS A 138 7.34 11.89 -10.16
N MET A 139 8.45 12.55 -10.47
CA MET A 139 9.57 11.95 -11.20
C MET A 139 10.25 10.84 -10.37
N MET A 140 10.40 11.03 -9.07
CA MET A 140 11.01 10.05 -8.19
C MET A 140 10.11 8.84 -7.99
N LEU A 141 8.79 9.04 -7.88
CA LEU A 141 7.83 7.95 -7.69
C LEU A 141 7.79 6.99 -8.88
N SER A 142 7.96 7.51 -10.12
CA SER A 142 8.03 6.66 -11.32
C SER A 142 9.27 5.78 -11.36
N GLN A 143 10.34 6.14 -10.65
CA GLN A 143 11.58 5.38 -10.57
C GLN A 143 11.63 4.43 -9.37
N MET A 144 11.03 4.83 -8.26
CA MET A 144 10.97 4.02 -7.04
C MET A 144 9.70 4.32 -6.24
N CYS A 145 8.95 3.31 -5.87
CA CYS A 145 7.86 3.45 -4.92
C CYS A 145 8.45 3.69 -3.51
N TYR A 146 8.12 4.84 -2.91
CA TYR A 146 8.55 5.22 -1.55
C TYR A 146 7.36 5.54 -0.64
N ILE A 147 6.17 5.15 -1.06
CA ILE A 147 4.92 5.23 -0.31
C ILE A 147 4.48 3.80 -0.01
N ALA A 148 4.19 3.49 1.23
CA ALA A 148 3.68 2.18 1.61
C ALA A 148 2.15 2.15 1.50
N SER A 149 1.62 1.13 0.85
CA SER A 149 0.17 0.90 0.76
C SER A 149 -0.48 0.75 2.14
N THR A 150 0.20 0.11 3.06
CA THR A 150 -0.18 -0.08 4.47
C THR A 150 -0.48 1.24 5.21
N ALA A 151 0.10 2.37 4.77
CA ALA A 151 -0.10 3.69 5.36
C ALA A 151 -0.73 4.69 4.36
N THR A 152 -1.54 4.21 3.41
CA THR A 152 -2.14 5.02 2.35
C THR A 152 -3.65 4.87 2.31
N PHE A 153 -4.34 6.01 2.27
CA PHE A 153 -5.80 6.12 2.29
C PHE A 153 -6.27 6.84 1.03
N TYR A 154 -7.31 6.31 0.41
CA TYR A 154 -7.87 6.82 -0.83
C TYR A 154 -9.27 7.35 -0.58
N ARG A 155 -9.61 8.48 -1.18
CA ARG A 155 -10.99 8.93 -1.15
C ARG A 155 -11.86 7.94 -1.93
N ARG A 156 -12.95 7.46 -1.32
CA ARG A 156 -13.85 6.47 -1.94
C ARG A 156 -14.32 6.93 -3.33
N LYS A 157 -14.66 8.22 -3.47
CA LYS A 157 -15.04 8.81 -4.75
C LYS A 157 -14.01 8.51 -5.84
N THR A 158 -12.73 8.70 -5.56
CA THR A 158 -11.63 8.47 -6.52
C THR A 158 -11.58 7.02 -6.99
N VAL A 159 -11.70 6.05 -6.09
CA VAL A 159 -11.58 4.63 -6.45
C VAL A 159 -12.87 4.05 -6.98
N MET A 160 -14.03 4.47 -6.46
CA MET A 160 -15.33 3.90 -6.79
C MET A 160 -16.02 4.63 -7.94
N GLU A 161 -16.26 5.94 -7.78
CA GLU A 161 -17.10 6.70 -8.70
C GLU A 161 -16.33 7.07 -9.97
N GLU A 162 -15.03 7.36 -9.85
CA GLU A 162 -14.17 7.67 -10.98
C GLU A 162 -13.50 6.43 -11.58
N GLY A 163 -13.69 5.25 -10.97
CA GLY A 163 -13.25 3.97 -11.52
C GLY A 163 -11.74 3.71 -11.47
N HIS A 164 -11.01 4.41 -10.57
CA HIS A 164 -9.58 4.18 -10.40
C HIS A 164 -9.34 2.93 -9.52
N LEU A 165 -9.42 1.75 -10.12
CA LEU A 165 -9.16 0.46 -9.47
C LEU A 165 -7.72 -0.01 -9.73
N LEU A 166 -7.22 -0.92 -8.90
CA LEU A 166 -5.92 -1.56 -9.10
C LEU A 166 -5.90 -2.34 -10.42
N ASN A 167 -4.76 -2.33 -11.11
CA ASN A 167 -4.58 -3.11 -12.33
C ASN A 167 -4.19 -4.55 -11.98
N ILE A 168 -5.11 -5.49 -12.18
CA ILE A 168 -4.94 -6.91 -11.85
C ILE A 168 -3.79 -7.63 -12.60
N ARG A 169 -3.19 -6.98 -13.62
CA ARG A 169 -2.04 -7.53 -14.36
C ARG A 169 -0.73 -7.38 -13.58
N PHE A 170 -0.69 -6.51 -12.56
CA PHE A 170 0.49 -6.30 -11.73
C PHE A 170 0.33 -7.09 -10.42
N LYS A 171 1.32 -7.93 -10.12
CA LYS A 171 1.34 -8.77 -8.93
C LYS A 171 2.24 -8.20 -7.83
N TYR A 172 3.41 -7.69 -8.20
CA TYR A 172 4.47 -7.31 -7.25
C TYR A 172 4.57 -5.80 -7.00
N VAL A 173 4.21 -5.00 -7.99
CA VAL A 173 4.37 -3.53 -7.96
C VAL A 173 3.05 -2.81 -8.27
N MET A 174 1.95 -3.44 -7.91
CA MET A 174 0.59 -2.94 -8.16
C MET A 174 0.33 -1.58 -7.54
N ASP A 175 0.90 -1.33 -6.36
CA ASP A 175 0.84 -0.05 -5.65
C ASP A 175 1.58 1.07 -6.40
N GLY A 176 2.79 0.79 -6.87
CA GLY A 176 3.58 1.72 -7.68
C GLY A 176 2.88 2.08 -9.00
N GLU A 177 2.26 1.12 -9.69
CA GLU A 177 1.44 1.37 -10.88
C GLU A 177 0.26 2.27 -10.54
N PHE A 178 -0.46 1.92 -9.49
CA PHE A 178 -1.66 2.63 -9.05
C PHE A 178 -1.37 4.09 -8.71
N TYR A 179 -0.33 4.36 -7.94
CA TYR A 179 0.07 5.73 -7.58
C TYR A 179 0.46 6.55 -8.81
N ASN A 180 1.27 6.00 -9.72
CA ASN A 180 1.66 6.71 -10.93
C ASN A 180 0.47 7.03 -11.82
N ARG A 181 -0.50 6.12 -11.93
CA ARG A 181 -1.72 6.32 -12.71
C ARG A 181 -2.62 7.38 -12.09
N LEU A 182 -2.83 7.37 -10.77
CA LEU A 182 -3.58 8.41 -10.05
C LEU A 182 -2.94 9.80 -10.22
N ILE A 183 -1.62 9.89 -10.10
CA ILE A 183 -0.89 11.16 -10.31
C ILE A 183 -1.06 11.67 -11.74
N ARG A 184 -1.02 10.79 -12.74
CA ARG A 184 -1.28 11.18 -14.14
C ARG A 184 -2.71 11.62 -14.37
N ALA A 185 -3.66 11.04 -13.66
CA ALA A 185 -5.06 11.46 -13.66
C ALA A 185 -5.29 12.79 -12.91
N GLY A 186 -4.22 13.44 -12.41
CA GLY A 186 -4.31 14.72 -11.72
C GLY A 186 -4.76 14.63 -10.27
N LYS A 187 -4.77 13.41 -9.68
CA LYS A 187 -5.20 13.21 -8.31
C LYS A 187 -4.25 13.85 -7.31
N LYS A 188 -4.82 14.46 -6.28
CA LYS A 188 -4.09 15.20 -5.24
C LYS A 188 -3.66 14.28 -4.12
N PHE A 189 -2.35 14.11 -3.97
CA PHE A 189 -1.74 13.38 -2.88
C PHE A 189 -1.25 14.34 -1.81
N VAL A 190 -1.58 14.08 -0.56
CA VAL A 190 -1.10 14.85 0.60
C VAL A 190 -0.37 13.93 1.59
N CYS A 191 0.72 14.46 2.13
CA CYS A 191 1.58 13.75 3.05
C CYS A 191 1.20 14.11 4.48
N LEU A 192 0.85 13.12 5.30
CA LEU A 192 0.67 13.22 6.73
C LEU A 192 1.94 12.72 7.43
N PRO A 193 2.77 13.57 8.05
CA PRO A 193 4.05 13.17 8.64
C PRO A 193 3.88 12.47 10.01
N LYS A 194 2.95 11.52 10.09
CA LYS A 194 2.67 10.67 11.26
C LYS A 194 2.90 9.21 10.91
N ILE A 195 3.35 8.42 11.88
CA ILE A 195 3.43 6.96 11.72
C ILE A 195 2.01 6.42 11.82
N LEU A 196 1.54 5.76 10.74
CA LEU A 196 0.16 5.28 10.64
C LEU A 196 0.09 3.75 10.72
N ALA A 197 1.17 3.06 10.38
CA ALA A 197 1.17 1.60 10.30
C ALA A 197 2.54 1.00 10.55
N ASP A 198 2.56 -0.29 10.84
CA ASP A 198 3.74 -1.14 10.84
C ASP A 198 3.68 -2.08 9.64
N PHE A 199 4.74 -2.08 8.83
CA PHE A 199 4.97 -3.03 7.75
C PHE A 199 5.86 -4.17 8.28
N ARG A 200 5.35 -5.39 8.23
CA ARG A 200 6.08 -6.55 8.75
C ARG A 200 7.03 -7.13 7.69
N MET A 201 8.28 -7.33 8.10
CA MET A 201 9.31 -7.96 7.29
C MET A 201 9.54 -9.40 7.74
N HIS A 202 9.18 -10.34 6.89
CA HIS A 202 9.35 -11.79 7.13
C HIS A 202 9.77 -12.53 5.84
N GLY A 203 9.85 -13.87 5.94
CA GLY A 203 10.32 -14.70 4.84
C GLY A 203 9.48 -14.67 3.56
N GLU A 204 8.19 -14.40 3.66
CA GLU A 204 7.22 -14.59 2.59
C GLU A 204 6.71 -13.30 1.93
N ASN A 205 7.23 -12.12 2.32
CA ASN A 205 6.78 -10.85 1.71
C ASN A 205 6.97 -10.85 0.18
N LEU A 206 5.91 -10.63 -0.56
CA LEU A 206 5.92 -10.57 -2.02
C LEU A 206 6.87 -9.49 -2.56
N SER A 207 6.82 -8.29 -1.97
CA SER A 207 7.63 -7.14 -2.37
C SER A 207 9.14 -7.31 -2.15
N LEU A 208 9.56 -8.28 -1.32
CA LEU A 208 10.96 -8.51 -0.96
C LEU A 208 11.57 -9.76 -1.64
N LYS A 209 10.80 -10.50 -2.42
CA LYS A 209 11.27 -11.74 -3.07
C LYS A 209 12.53 -11.52 -3.92
N HIS A 210 12.57 -10.44 -4.70
CA HIS A 210 13.73 -10.11 -5.54
C HIS A 210 15.02 -9.86 -4.74
N LEU A 211 14.93 -9.39 -3.50
CA LEU A 211 16.10 -9.15 -2.65
C LEU A 211 16.70 -10.46 -2.10
N ARG A 212 15.97 -11.55 -2.20
CA ARG A 212 16.35 -12.87 -1.68
C ARG A 212 16.75 -13.85 -2.77
N ALA A 213 16.40 -13.55 -4.01
CA ALA A 213 16.81 -14.37 -5.13
C ALA A 213 18.34 -14.43 -5.18
N LYS A 214 18.91 -15.64 -5.01
CA LYS A 214 20.34 -15.87 -5.13
C LYS A 214 20.82 -15.69 -6.57
N ASN A 215 19.95 -16.05 -7.51
CA ASN A 215 20.14 -15.85 -8.94
C ASN A 215 18.81 -15.41 -9.53
N ILE A 216 18.74 -14.18 -10.05
CA ILE A 216 17.51 -13.61 -10.64
C ILE A 216 17.08 -14.39 -11.88
N ASP A 217 18.04 -14.91 -12.65
CA ASP A 217 17.74 -15.64 -13.89
C ASP A 217 17.08 -17.00 -13.63
N GLU A 218 17.16 -17.51 -12.42
CA GLU A 218 16.55 -18.78 -11.99
C GLU A 218 15.27 -18.58 -11.16
N ASP A 219 14.97 -17.35 -10.72
CA ASP A 219 13.80 -17.02 -9.89
C ASP A 219 12.73 -16.31 -10.73
N LEU A 220 11.67 -17.05 -11.09
CA LEU A 220 10.57 -16.55 -11.90
C LEU A 220 9.85 -15.36 -11.22
N ASP A 221 9.64 -15.39 -9.90
CA ASP A 221 8.99 -14.31 -9.16
C ASP A 221 9.85 -13.02 -9.21
N ALA A 222 11.16 -13.15 -9.05
CA ALA A 222 12.08 -12.01 -9.19
C ALA A 222 12.09 -11.45 -10.62
N GLN A 223 12.12 -12.31 -11.65
CA GLN A 223 12.05 -11.90 -13.05
C GLN A 223 10.75 -11.13 -13.34
N LEU A 224 9.61 -11.63 -12.89
CA LEU A 224 8.32 -10.96 -13.05
C LEU A 224 8.29 -9.59 -12.35
N GLN A 225 8.79 -9.50 -11.12
CA GLN A 225 8.87 -8.24 -10.38
C GLN A 225 9.74 -7.20 -11.10
N PHE A 226 10.88 -7.63 -11.66
CA PHE A 226 11.72 -6.75 -12.49
C PHE A 226 11.02 -6.34 -13.79
N ALA A 227 10.31 -7.26 -14.44
CA ALA A 227 9.56 -6.96 -15.66
C ALA A 227 8.46 -5.94 -15.40
N GLU A 228 7.68 -6.11 -14.33
CA GLU A 228 6.65 -5.16 -13.89
C GLU A 228 7.26 -3.78 -13.55
N SER A 229 8.37 -3.74 -12.80
CA SER A 229 9.07 -2.50 -12.47
C SER A 229 9.57 -1.76 -13.72
N ARG A 230 10.09 -2.50 -14.73
CA ARG A 230 10.46 -1.92 -16.02
C ARG A 230 9.26 -1.40 -16.79
N ALA A 231 8.12 -2.11 -16.74
CA ALA A 231 6.89 -1.66 -17.39
C ALA A 231 6.40 -0.32 -16.80
N ILE A 232 6.44 -0.15 -15.47
CA ILE A 232 6.13 1.11 -14.80
C ILE A 232 7.07 2.23 -15.26
N ARG A 233 8.38 2.02 -15.24
CA ARG A 233 9.35 3.01 -15.70
C ARG A 233 9.15 3.39 -17.16
N ARG A 234 8.87 2.44 -18.03
CA ARG A 234 8.55 2.71 -19.45
C ARG A 234 7.25 3.50 -19.62
N ALA A 235 6.22 3.19 -18.83
CA ALA A 235 4.92 3.85 -18.93
C ALA A 235 4.91 5.25 -18.31
N TYR A 236 5.56 5.43 -17.17
CA TYR A 236 5.45 6.62 -16.31
C TYR A 236 6.75 7.39 -16.11
N GLY A 237 7.90 6.78 -16.40
CA GLY A 237 9.20 7.40 -16.29
C GLY A 237 9.49 8.43 -17.39
N LEU A 238 10.62 9.09 -17.27
CA LEU A 238 11.11 10.03 -18.25
C LEU A 238 11.58 9.27 -19.51
N LYS A 239 11.12 9.72 -20.66
CA LYS A 239 11.64 9.29 -21.95
C LYS A 239 12.73 10.26 -22.38
N TRP A 240 13.98 9.91 -22.14
CA TRP A 240 15.12 10.75 -22.46
C TRP A 240 15.50 10.72 -23.95
N THR A 241 15.42 9.54 -24.55
CA THR A 241 15.84 9.30 -25.93
C THR A 241 15.02 8.17 -26.57
N ASN A 242 15.17 8.02 -27.89
CA ASN A 242 14.65 6.84 -28.60
C ASN A 242 15.57 5.61 -28.50
N ASN A 243 16.72 5.72 -27.82
CA ASN A 243 17.67 4.64 -27.66
C ASN A 243 17.48 3.94 -26.30
N GLU A 244 17.10 2.67 -26.32
CA GLU A 244 16.82 1.89 -25.09
C GLU A 244 18.06 1.69 -24.20
N GLN A 245 19.24 1.50 -24.79
CA GLN A 245 20.48 1.32 -24.01
C GLN A 245 20.88 2.61 -23.28
N LEU A 246 20.74 3.74 -23.95
CA LEU A 246 21.01 5.06 -23.35
C LEU A 246 19.98 5.37 -22.24
N ASN A 247 18.71 5.04 -22.45
CA ASN A 247 17.67 5.18 -21.43
C ASN A 247 17.97 4.31 -20.21
N SER A 248 18.46 3.09 -20.40
CA SER A 248 18.85 2.19 -19.30
C SER A 248 20.02 2.75 -18.48
N ALA A 249 21.02 3.32 -19.13
CA ALA A 249 22.16 3.96 -18.45
C ALA A 249 21.72 5.21 -17.68
N LEU A 250 20.86 6.04 -18.27
CA LEU A 250 20.32 7.22 -17.62
C LEU A 250 19.41 6.84 -16.44
N ASP A 251 18.60 5.79 -16.56
CA ASP A 251 17.79 5.27 -15.45
C ASP A 251 18.67 4.86 -14.26
N CYS A 252 19.81 4.22 -14.47
CA CYS A 252 20.77 3.89 -13.40
C CYS A 252 21.33 5.14 -12.70
N LEU A 253 21.72 6.17 -13.48
CA LEU A 253 22.20 7.44 -12.94
C LEU A 253 21.12 8.16 -12.13
N PHE A 254 19.88 8.22 -12.66
CA PHE A 254 18.75 8.83 -11.97
C PHE A 254 18.35 8.08 -10.72
N HIS A 255 18.37 6.75 -10.76
CA HIS A 255 18.10 5.94 -9.56
C HIS A 255 19.11 6.23 -8.45
N PHE A 256 20.39 6.38 -8.78
CA PHE A 256 21.41 6.77 -7.82
C PHE A 256 21.19 8.21 -7.29
N ALA A 257 20.94 9.17 -8.18
CA ALA A 257 20.65 10.55 -7.80
C ALA A 257 19.41 10.65 -6.90
N PHE A 258 18.34 9.90 -7.21
CA PHE A 258 17.13 9.87 -6.38
C PHE A 258 17.35 9.21 -5.01
N ARG A 259 18.26 8.25 -4.89
CA ARG A 259 18.66 7.72 -3.57
C ARG A 259 19.31 8.80 -2.71
N LEU A 260 20.15 9.63 -3.29
CA LEU A 260 20.77 10.76 -2.59
C LEU A 260 19.72 11.82 -2.21
N ILE A 261 18.87 12.23 -3.15
CA ILE A 261 17.77 13.18 -2.92
C ILE A 261 16.83 12.65 -1.82
N LYS A 262 16.45 11.38 -1.87
CA LYS A 262 15.65 10.74 -0.81
C LYS A 262 16.33 10.82 0.56
N GLY A 263 17.65 10.67 0.61
CA GLY A 263 18.44 10.84 1.84
C GLY A 263 18.31 12.27 2.39
N VAL A 264 18.48 13.27 1.54
CA VAL A 264 18.35 14.69 1.90
C VAL A 264 16.92 15.02 2.33
N LEU A 265 15.91 14.60 1.55
CA LEU A 265 14.51 14.84 1.89
C LEU A 265 14.12 14.21 3.23
N LYS A 266 14.64 13.04 3.56
CA LYS A 266 14.42 12.42 4.88
C LYS A 266 14.98 13.26 6.03
N ILE A 267 16.08 13.96 5.81
CA ILE A 267 16.66 14.86 6.83
C ILE A 267 15.79 16.12 6.97
N VAL A 268 15.38 16.71 5.85
CA VAL A 268 14.58 17.95 5.82
C VAL A 268 13.18 17.73 6.39
N TYR A 269 12.55 16.59 6.07
CA TYR A 269 11.20 16.25 6.54
C TYR A 269 11.22 15.25 7.72
N ARG A 270 12.31 15.18 8.45
CA ARG A 270 12.30 14.52 9.75
C ARG A 270 11.30 15.30 10.61
N SER A 271 10.11 14.74 10.80
CA SER A 271 9.15 15.29 11.74
C SER A 271 9.87 15.40 13.10
N ASP A 272 9.83 16.57 13.66
CA ASP A 272 10.27 16.80 15.03
C ASP A 272 9.70 15.71 15.93
N GLU A 273 10.60 15.08 16.67
CA GLU A 273 10.29 14.10 17.70
C GLU A 273 9.45 14.71 18.80
#